data_ec24b66d5f51e7177d500561d326d877
#
_entry.id   ec24b66d5f51e7177d500561d326d877
#
_cell.length_a   1.000
_cell.length_b   1.000
_cell.length_c   1.000
_cell.angle_alpha   90.00
_cell.angle_beta   90.00
_cell.angle_gamma   90.00
#
_symmetry.space_group_name_H-M   'P 1'
#
loop_
_entity.id
_entity.type
_entity.pdbx_description
1 polymer ?
#
loop_
_entity_poly.entity_id
_entity_poly.type
_entity_poly.pdbx_seq_one_letter_code
_entity_poly.pdbx_strand_id
1 'polypeptide(L)'
;PNPPEITELPAQPQTEEDGEIALSLKELWFRYEKNSPDVLRGASVEVAKGSLHAIVGGNGAGKSTTLKAVCGICRPYRGKVKVLGKPVEKYKQQELFRGCLAMLPQDPKSLFVKKTVLEDLQEMTQNEQDIRETAEICQITSLLKSHPYDLSGGEQQRAALAKVLLTRPQLLLLDEPT
;
A
#
# COMPACT_ATOMS: atom_id res chain seq x y z
N PRO A 1 -13.22 -21.86 2.48
CA PRO A 1 -13.08 -20.43 2.54
C PRO A 1 -13.23 -19.88 1.13
N ASN A 2 -14.24 -19.03 0.94
CA ASN A 2 -14.47 -18.35 -0.33
C ASN A 2 -13.29 -17.42 -0.64
N PRO A 3 -12.98 -17.16 -1.93
CA PRO A 3 -12.00 -16.14 -2.31
C PRO A 3 -12.41 -14.79 -1.72
N PRO A 4 -11.46 -13.86 -1.47
CA PRO A 4 -11.79 -12.55 -0.94
C PRO A 4 -12.81 -11.88 -1.87
N GLU A 5 -13.96 -11.49 -1.32
CA GLU A 5 -14.91 -10.66 -2.04
C GLU A 5 -14.33 -9.25 -2.11
N ILE A 6 -14.14 -8.78 -3.33
CA ILE A 6 -13.81 -7.38 -3.60
C ILE A 6 -15.14 -6.64 -3.66
N THR A 7 -15.48 -5.94 -2.58
CA THR A 7 -16.68 -5.11 -2.55
C THR A 7 -16.29 -3.71 -2.98
N GLU A 8 -16.82 -3.26 -4.10
CA GLU A 8 -16.77 -1.85 -4.47
C GLU A 8 -17.64 -1.07 -3.48
N LEU A 9 -17.05 -0.06 -2.82
CA LEU A 9 -17.84 0.93 -2.09
C LEU A 9 -18.77 1.61 -3.08
N PRO A 10 -20.02 2.01 -2.69
CA PRO A 10 -20.93 2.69 -3.60
C PRO A 10 -20.22 3.91 -4.16
N ALA A 11 -19.95 3.85 -5.46
CA ALA A 11 -19.24 4.87 -6.19
C ALA A 11 -20.04 6.18 -6.13
N GLN A 12 -19.36 7.27 -5.80
CA GLN A 12 -19.80 8.57 -6.28
C GLN A 12 -19.91 8.49 -7.82
N PRO A 13 -20.85 9.20 -8.46
CA PRO A 13 -21.16 9.00 -9.88
C PRO A 13 -19.89 9.02 -10.72
N GLN A 14 -19.58 7.88 -11.32
CA GLN A 14 -18.50 7.73 -12.26
C GLN A 14 -18.83 8.59 -13.48
N THR A 15 -18.08 9.65 -13.69
CA THR A 15 -17.88 10.14 -15.05
C THR A 15 -17.15 8.99 -15.78
N GLU A 16 -17.79 8.45 -16.81
CA GLU A 16 -17.19 7.52 -17.77
C GLU A 16 -16.09 8.28 -18.56
N GLU A 17 -14.96 8.53 -17.92
CA GLU A 17 -13.73 8.83 -18.60
C GLU A 17 -12.92 7.53 -18.53
N ASP A 18 -12.35 7.10 -19.68
CA ASP A 18 -11.38 6.00 -19.79
C ASP A 18 -10.22 6.20 -18.80
N GLY A 19 -10.49 5.88 -17.55
CA GLY A 19 -9.57 6.14 -16.44
C GLY A 19 -8.34 5.26 -16.62
N GLU A 20 -7.19 5.89 -16.75
CA GLU A 20 -5.90 5.19 -16.83
C GLU A 20 -5.77 4.21 -15.66
N ILE A 21 -5.55 2.92 -15.94
CA ILE A 21 -5.49 1.85 -14.93
C ILE A 21 -4.20 1.97 -14.14
N ALA A 22 -4.34 2.19 -12.83
CA ALA A 22 -3.21 2.24 -11.89
C ALA A 22 -2.74 0.83 -11.48
N LEU A 23 -3.68 -0.10 -11.29
CA LEU A 23 -3.38 -1.49 -10.90
C LEU A 23 -4.26 -2.45 -11.69
N SER A 24 -3.65 -3.51 -12.22
CA SER A 24 -4.38 -4.63 -12.84
C SER A 24 -3.84 -5.95 -12.31
N LEU A 25 -4.72 -6.71 -11.68
CA LEU A 25 -4.50 -8.10 -11.29
C LEU A 25 -5.36 -8.99 -12.18
N LYS A 26 -4.77 -10.03 -12.77
CA LYS A 26 -5.50 -10.96 -13.66
C LYS A 26 -5.20 -12.40 -13.27
N GLU A 27 -6.24 -13.11 -12.82
CA GLU A 27 -6.20 -14.55 -12.55
C GLU A 27 -5.03 -14.96 -11.63
N LEU A 28 -4.83 -14.26 -10.49
CA LEU A 28 -3.72 -14.54 -9.60
C LEU A 28 -3.97 -15.81 -8.80
N TRP A 29 -3.02 -16.75 -8.90
CA TRP A 29 -2.95 -17.95 -8.09
C TRP A 29 -1.64 -17.98 -7.32
N PHE A 30 -1.72 -18.13 -6.00
CA PHE A 30 -0.56 -18.12 -5.13
C PHE A 30 -0.71 -19.06 -3.95
N ARG A 31 0.37 -19.73 -3.59
CA ARG A 31 0.57 -20.51 -2.36
C ARG A 31 1.97 -20.27 -1.83
N TYR A 32 2.14 -20.34 -0.52
CA TYR A 32 3.44 -20.15 0.11
C TYR A 32 4.40 -21.32 -0.11
N GLU A 33 3.87 -22.56 -0.07
CA GLU A 33 4.63 -23.78 -0.28
C GLU A 33 3.98 -24.64 -1.36
N LYS A 34 4.79 -25.46 -2.03
CA LYS A 34 4.33 -26.30 -3.17
C LYS A 34 3.14 -27.21 -2.83
N ASN A 35 3.09 -27.69 -1.58
CA ASN A 35 2.06 -28.62 -1.11
C ASN A 35 1.03 -27.96 -0.18
N SER A 36 1.07 -26.62 0.02
CA SER A 36 0.08 -25.89 0.81
C SER A 36 -1.14 -25.51 -0.02
N PRO A 37 -2.30 -25.30 0.62
CA PRO A 37 -3.47 -24.77 -0.08
C PRO A 37 -3.20 -23.42 -0.73
N ASP A 38 -3.88 -23.16 -1.84
CA ASP A 38 -3.80 -21.86 -2.49
C ASP A 38 -4.43 -20.78 -1.61
N VAL A 39 -3.67 -19.71 -1.40
CA VAL A 39 -4.09 -18.49 -0.67
C VAL A 39 -4.82 -17.54 -1.62
N LEU A 40 -4.32 -17.39 -2.86
CA LEU A 40 -5.03 -16.68 -3.92
C LEU A 40 -5.52 -17.71 -4.94
N ARG A 41 -6.79 -17.57 -5.34
CA ARG A 41 -7.48 -18.52 -6.22
C ARG A 41 -8.19 -17.77 -7.36
N GLY A 42 -7.43 -17.34 -8.36
CA GLY A 42 -7.96 -16.62 -9.52
C GLY A 42 -8.35 -15.17 -9.20
N ALA A 43 -7.66 -14.53 -8.24
CA ALA A 43 -7.96 -13.14 -7.86
C ALA A 43 -7.73 -12.20 -9.05
N SER A 44 -8.75 -11.37 -9.35
CA SER A 44 -8.70 -10.40 -10.43
C SER A 44 -9.33 -9.09 -9.98
N VAL A 45 -8.65 -7.97 -10.26
CA VAL A 45 -9.16 -6.62 -9.99
C VAL A 45 -8.47 -5.60 -10.91
N GLU A 46 -9.18 -4.57 -11.29
CA GLU A 46 -8.63 -3.39 -11.95
C GLU A 46 -8.99 -2.16 -11.12
N VAL A 47 -7.98 -1.30 -10.89
CA VAL A 47 -8.09 -0.07 -10.11
C VAL A 47 -7.70 1.08 -11.00
N ALA A 48 -8.63 2.00 -11.26
CA ALA A 48 -8.35 3.21 -12.03
C ALA A 48 -7.59 4.26 -11.19
N LYS A 49 -6.83 5.13 -11.82
CA LYS A 49 -6.22 6.29 -11.16
C LYS A 49 -7.30 7.16 -10.50
N GLY A 50 -6.99 7.69 -9.32
CA GLY A 50 -7.91 8.55 -8.58
C GLY A 50 -9.07 7.82 -7.90
N SER A 51 -9.18 6.49 -8.02
CA SER A 51 -10.21 5.70 -7.35
C SER A 51 -9.73 5.13 -6.01
N LEU A 52 -10.68 4.82 -5.13
CA LEU A 52 -10.46 4.14 -3.85
C LEU A 52 -11.14 2.77 -3.91
N HIS A 53 -10.35 1.71 -3.66
CA HIS A 53 -10.84 0.34 -3.62
C HIS A 53 -10.55 -0.32 -2.27
N ALA A 54 -11.51 -1.08 -1.75
CA ALA A 54 -11.34 -1.86 -0.54
C ALA A 54 -11.35 -3.36 -0.85
N ILE A 55 -10.36 -4.08 -0.32
CA ILE A 55 -10.33 -5.55 -0.33
C ILE A 55 -10.91 -6.02 0.99
N VAL A 56 -12.08 -6.63 0.95
CA VAL A 56 -12.82 -7.10 2.12
C VAL A 56 -12.75 -8.63 2.19
N GLY A 57 -12.65 -9.16 3.42
CA GLY A 57 -12.62 -10.60 3.65
C GLY A 57 -12.19 -10.94 5.07
N GLY A 58 -12.50 -12.12 5.54
CA GLY A 58 -12.07 -12.64 6.84
C GLY A 58 -10.55 -12.79 6.98
N ASN A 59 -10.12 -13.12 8.20
CA ASN A 59 -8.70 -13.41 8.43
C ASN A 59 -8.27 -14.64 7.61
N GLY A 60 -7.10 -14.54 6.98
CA GLY A 60 -6.59 -15.60 6.09
C GLY A 60 -7.19 -15.59 4.66
N ALA A 61 -8.07 -14.65 4.31
CA ALA A 61 -8.65 -14.54 2.97
C ALA A 61 -7.66 -14.12 1.86
N GLY A 62 -6.41 -13.81 2.21
CA GLY A 62 -5.38 -13.45 1.23
C GLY A 62 -5.23 -11.95 0.97
N LYS A 63 -5.88 -11.08 1.77
CA LYS A 63 -5.78 -9.61 1.63
C LYS A 63 -4.34 -9.12 1.59
N SER A 64 -3.59 -9.33 2.67
CA SER A 64 -2.17 -8.94 2.75
C SER A 64 -1.30 -9.65 1.72
N THR A 65 -1.65 -10.90 1.34
CA THR A 65 -0.95 -11.63 0.29
C THR A 65 -1.14 -10.98 -1.08
N THR A 66 -2.35 -10.48 -1.36
CA THR A 66 -2.64 -9.72 -2.58
C THR A 66 -1.80 -8.45 -2.63
N LEU A 67 -1.75 -7.67 -1.53
CA LEU A 67 -0.92 -6.47 -1.45
C LEU A 67 0.58 -6.79 -1.62
N LYS A 68 1.06 -7.87 -1.00
CA LYS A 68 2.45 -8.35 -1.18
C LYS A 68 2.76 -8.77 -2.63
N ALA A 69 1.78 -9.34 -3.34
CA ALA A 69 1.94 -9.66 -4.77
C ALA A 69 2.05 -8.38 -5.62
N VAL A 70 1.28 -7.34 -5.31
CA VAL A 70 1.39 -6.02 -5.96
C VAL A 70 2.75 -5.38 -5.70
N CYS A 71 3.30 -5.53 -4.50
CA CYS A 71 4.65 -5.07 -4.15
C CYS A 71 5.79 -5.91 -4.76
N GLY A 72 5.48 -7.01 -5.47
CA GLY A 72 6.49 -7.93 -6.01
C GLY A 72 7.19 -8.79 -4.95
N ILE A 73 6.72 -8.77 -3.70
CA ILE A 73 7.26 -9.58 -2.59
C ILE A 73 6.86 -11.05 -2.76
N CYS A 74 5.58 -11.29 -3.11
CA CYS A 74 5.08 -12.62 -3.43
C CYS A 74 4.97 -12.76 -4.95
N ARG A 75 5.41 -13.90 -5.50
CA ARG A 75 5.30 -14.17 -6.94
C ARG A 75 4.21 -15.22 -7.18
N PRO A 76 3.05 -14.82 -7.72
CA PRO A 76 2.02 -15.76 -8.14
C PRO A 76 2.59 -16.76 -9.16
N TYR A 77 2.24 -18.03 -9.02
CA TYR A 77 2.65 -19.05 -9.97
C TYR A 77 1.80 -19.04 -11.26
N ARG A 78 0.65 -18.36 -11.22
CA ARG A 78 -0.22 -18.13 -12.37
C ARG A 78 -0.85 -16.74 -12.22
N GLY A 79 -1.12 -16.09 -13.36
CA GLY A 79 -1.72 -14.77 -13.45
C GLY A 79 -0.70 -13.67 -13.72
N LYS A 80 -1.14 -12.42 -13.68
CA LYS A 80 -0.31 -11.24 -13.97
C LYS A 80 -0.65 -10.09 -13.06
N VAL A 81 0.37 -9.37 -12.60
CA VAL A 81 0.26 -8.11 -11.85
C VAL A 81 0.87 -7.00 -12.69
N LYS A 82 0.12 -5.93 -12.93
CA LYS A 82 0.62 -4.71 -13.57
C LYS A 82 0.38 -3.51 -12.66
N VAL A 83 1.38 -2.69 -12.47
CA VAL A 83 1.33 -1.40 -11.79
C VAL A 83 1.64 -0.32 -12.83
N LEU A 84 0.75 0.67 -12.97
CA LEU A 84 0.87 1.74 -13.97
C LEU A 84 1.18 1.19 -15.39
N GLY A 85 0.45 0.14 -15.78
CA GLY A 85 0.57 -0.49 -17.09
C GLY A 85 1.77 -1.44 -17.28
N LYS A 86 2.79 -1.40 -16.41
CA LYS A 86 4.01 -2.21 -16.50
C LYS A 86 3.92 -3.44 -15.59
N PRO A 87 4.27 -4.67 -16.07
CA PRO A 87 4.33 -5.87 -15.22
C PRO A 87 5.25 -5.66 -14.01
N VAL A 88 4.80 -6.05 -12.81
CA VAL A 88 5.53 -5.80 -11.56
C VAL A 88 6.91 -6.46 -11.56
N GLU A 89 7.05 -7.61 -12.17
CA GLU A 89 8.33 -8.35 -12.29
C GLU A 89 9.36 -7.64 -13.17
N LYS A 90 8.95 -6.64 -13.96
CA LYS A 90 9.84 -5.84 -14.81
C LYS A 90 10.34 -4.56 -14.12
N TYR A 91 9.82 -4.25 -12.94
CA TYR A 91 10.35 -3.14 -12.16
C TYR A 91 11.60 -3.57 -11.40
N LYS A 92 12.59 -2.68 -11.33
CA LYS A 92 13.58 -2.76 -10.25
C LYS A 92 12.89 -2.33 -8.96
N GLN A 93 13.23 -2.97 -7.84
CA GLN A 93 12.56 -2.69 -6.55
C GLN A 93 12.61 -1.21 -6.17
N GLN A 94 13.76 -0.56 -6.39
CA GLN A 94 13.89 0.89 -6.15
C GLN A 94 13.02 1.74 -7.07
N GLU A 95 12.80 1.32 -8.32
CA GLU A 95 11.96 2.02 -9.28
C GLU A 95 10.48 1.92 -8.87
N LEU A 96 10.04 0.73 -8.46
CA LEU A 96 8.66 0.50 -8.04
C LEU A 96 8.27 1.38 -6.84
N PHE A 97 9.15 1.50 -5.85
CA PHE A 97 8.88 2.25 -4.63
C PHE A 97 9.31 3.74 -4.68
N ARG A 98 9.80 4.23 -5.82
CA ARG A 98 10.06 5.66 -6.04
C ARG A 98 8.98 6.29 -6.89
N GLY A 99 7.93 6.80 -6.22
CA GLY A 99 6.85 7.54 -6.90
C GLY A 99 5.80 6.68 -7.61
N CYS A 100 5.99 5.37 -7.80
CA CYS A 100 4.97 4.51 -8.38
C CYS A 100 4.05 3.95 -7.31
N LEU A 101 4.61 3.29 -6.31
CA LEU A 101 3.89 2.52 -5.30
C LEU A 101 4.42 2.84 -3.91
N ALA A 102 3.53 2.96 -2.93
CA ALA A 102 3.89 2.88 -1.52
C ALA A 102 2.93 1.95 -0.78
N MET A 103 3.42 1.33 0.28
CA MET A 103 2.62 0.46 1.14
C MET A 103 2.76 0.86 2.59
N LEU A 104 1.63 1.07 3.25
CA LEU A 104 1.54 1.16 4.70
C LEU A 104 1.26 -0.25 5.24
N PRO A 105 2.22 -0.88 5.93
CA PRO A 105 2.05 -2.22 6.47
C PRO A 105 1.12 -2.22 7.69
N GLN A 106 0.59 -3.38 8.05
CA GLN A 106 -0.23 -3.58 9.25
C GLN A 106 0.52 -3.20 10.53
N ASP A 107 1.82 -3.50 10.63
CA ASP A 107 2.68 -3.00 11.72
C ASP A 107 3.47 -1.78 11.24
N PRO A 108 3.06 -0.55 11.62
CA PRO A 108 3.73 0.68 11.21
C PRO A 108 5.14 0.83 11.79
N LYS A 109 5.46 0.13 12.90
CA LYS A 109 6.77 0.21 13.55
C LYS A 109 7.90 -0.21 12.63
N SER A 110 7.63 -1.12 11.70
CA SER A 110 8.62 -1.62 10.73
C SER A 110 9.16 -0.54 9.79
N LEU A 111 8.48 0.61 9.69
CA LEU A 111 8.89 1.73 8.85
C LEU A 111 9.83 2.71 9.56
N PHE A 112 9.92 2.68 10.90
CA PHE A 112 10.70 3.63 11.67
C PHE A 112 12.11 3.09 11.95
N VAL A 113 13.12 3.90 11.60
CA VAL A 113 14.54 3.56 11.75
C VAL A 113 15.36 4.64 12.46
N LYS A 114 14.74 5.79 12.73
CA LYS A 114 15.39 6.95 13.36
C LYS A 114 14.93 7.17 14.80
N LYS A 115 15.60 8.09 15.47
CA LYS A 115 15.30 8.44 16.87
C LYS A 115 14.08 9.33 17.03
N THR A 116 13.74 10.12 16.01
CA THR A 116 12.57 10.99 16.01
C THR A 116 11.75 10.81 14.75
N VAL A 117 10.44 11.10 14.84
CA VAL A 117 9.54 11.11 13.69
C VAL A 117 10.08 12.07 12.61
N LEU A 118 10.54 13.24 12.99
CA LEU A 118 11.10 14.22 12.05
C LEU A 118 12.28 13.64 11.24
N GLU A 119 13.22 13.00 11.92
CA GLU A 119 14.38 12.37 11.24
C GLU A 119 13.93 11.27 10.26
N ASP A 120 12.91 10.49 10.61
CA ASP A 120 12.33 9.50 9.71
C ASP A 120 11.68 10.12 8.46
N LEU A 121 10.99 11.27 8.62
CA LEU A 121 10.42 12.00 7.48
C LEU A 121 11.52 12.65 6.61
N GLN A 122 12.59 13.15 7.21
CA GLN A 122 13.73 13.75 6.51
C GLN A 122 14.51 12.75 5.64
N GLU A 123 14.38 11.44 5.90
CA GLU A 123 14.92 10.43 4.98
C GLU A 123 14.18 10.39 3.63
N MET A 124 12.91 10.78 3.62
CA MET A 124 12.09 10.74 2.39
C MET A 124 12.27 12.00 1.55
N THR A 125 12.45 13.16 2.19
CA THR A 125 12.63 14.45 1.51
C THR A 125 13.43 15.42 2.38
N GLN A 126 14.22 16.27 1.71
CA GLN A 126 14.92 17.39 2.38
C GLN A 126 14.10 18.70 2.32
N ASN A 127 12.93 18.68 1.68
CA ASN A 127 12.05 19.84 1.61
C ASN A 127 11.26 19.97 2.92
N GLU A 128 11.62 20.93 3.74
CA GLU A 128 10.94 21.20 5.02
C GLU A 128 9.47 21.57 4.86
N GLN A 129 9.10 22.22 3.74
CA GLN A 129 7.71 22.58 3.50
C GLN A 129 6.85 21.34 3.25
N ASP A 130 7.33 20.38 2.44
CA ASP A 130 6.64 19.10 2.21
C ASP A 130 6.44 18.34 3.53
N ILE A 131 7.46 18.35 4.41
CA ILE A 131 7.37 17.70 5.73
C ILE A 131 6.29 18.37 6.58
N ARG A 132 6.26 19.71 6.66
CA ARG A 132 5.28 20.46 7.46
C ARG A 132 3.85 20.19 6.97
N GLU A 133 3.61 20.35 5.67
CA GLU A 133 2.28 20.13 5.07
C GLU A 133 1.80 18.69 5.30
N THR A 134 2.68 17.71 5.10
CA THR A 134 2.32 16.30 5.35
C THR A 134 2.07 16.03 6.82
N ALA A 135 2.86 16.64 7.72
CA ALA A 135 2.67 16.49 9.17
C ALA A 135 1.33 17.11 9.64
N GLU A 136 0.91 18.23 9.04
CA GLU A 136 -0.40 18.83 9.30
C GLU A 136 -1.54 17.95 8.80
N ILE A 137 -1.48 17.47 7.56
CA ILE A 137 -2.48 16.57 6.97
C ILE A 137 -2.63 15.30 7.82
N CYS A 138 -1.53 14.71 8.26
CA CYS A 138 -1.52 13.51 9.09
C CYS A 138 -1.75 13.78 10.59
N GLN A 139 -1.89 15.05 11.01
CA GLN A 139 -2.10 15.47 12.41
C GLN A 139 -1.00 14.96 13.36
N ILE A 140 0.25 15.09 12.94
CA ILE A 140 1.43 14.66 13.71
C ILE A 140 2.41 15.78 14.01
N THR A 141 2.08 17.05 13.75
CA THR A 141 2.98 18.20 13.93
C THR A 141 3.56 18.27 15.32
N SER A 142 2.76 18.00 16.37
CA SER A 142 3.23 17.98 17.76
C SER A 142 4.12 16.79 18.11
N LEU A 143 4.13 15.75 17.26
CA LEU A 143 4.83 14.49 17.49
C LEU A 143 6.20 14.41 16.79
N LEU A 144 6.56 15.41 15.99
CA LEU A 144 7.78 15.40 15.17
C LEU A 144 9.06 15.17 15.98
N LYS A 145 9.11 15.64 17.22
CA LYS A 145 10.27 15.48 18.11
C LYS A 145 10.22 14.21 18.97
N SER A 146 9.12 13.47 18.94
CA SER A 146 8.93 12.26 19.73
C SER A 146 9.67 11.09 19.12
N HIS A 147 10.06 10.12 19.95
CA HIS A 147 10.55 8.85 19.47
C HIS A 147 9.37 8.02 18.91
N PRO A 148 9.48 7.42 17.72
CA PRO A 148 8.34 6.70 17.10
C PRO A 148 7.73 5.59 17.98
N TYR A 149 8.55 4.95 18.81
CA TYR A 149 8.09 3.87 19.71
C TYR A 149 7.37 4.36 20.97
N ASP A 150 7.45 5.66 21.28
CA ASP A 150 6.74 6.28 22.41
C ASP A 150 5.31 6.72 22.02
N LEU A 151 4.97 6.64 20.73
CA LEU A 151 3.68 7.01 20.20
C LEU A 151 2.63 5.90 20.45
N SER A 152 1.37 6.31 20.64
CA SER A 152 0.23 5.39 20.60
C SER A 152 0.09 4.73 19.22
N GLY A 153 -0.65 3.61 19.14
CA GLY A 153 -0.82 2.88 17.88
C GLY A 153 -1.37 3.76 16.75
N GLY A 154 -2.39 4.57 17.03
CA GLY A 154 -2.96 5.49 16.04
C GLY A 154 -1.99 6.61 15.62
N GLU A 155 -1.17 7.13 16.54
CA GLU A 155 -0.13 8.12 16.22
C GLU A 155 0.99 7.50 15.38
N GLN A 156 1.40 6.27 15.69
CA GLN A 156 2.36 5.52 14.87
C GLN A 156 1.84 5.30 13.45
N GLN A 157 0.55 4.95 13.32
CA GLN A 157 -0.10 4.77 12.02
C GLN A 157 -0.08 6.07 11.20
N ARG A 158 -0.44 7.21 11.82
CA ARG A 158 -0.42 8.51 11.14
C ARG A 158 1.00 8.95 10.78
N ALA A 159 1.98 8.74 11.66
CA ALA A 159 3.37 9.04 11.37
C ALA A 159 3.94 8.17 10.23
N ALA A 160 3.61 6.88 10.22
CA ALA A 160 3.97 5.97 9.13
C ALA A 160 3.29 6.37 7.81
N LEU A 161 2.01 6.77 7.86
CA LEU A 161 1.31 7.29 6.68
C LEU A 161 2.00 8.54 6.14
N ALA A 162 2.39 9.48 6.99
CA ALA A 162 3.14 10.67 6.57
C ALA A 162 4.45 10.29 5.86
N LYS A 163 5.19 9.32 6.41
CA LYS A 163 6.44 8.83 5.79
C LYS A 163 6.21 8.26 4.39
N VAL A 164 5.17 7.45 4.18
CA VAL A 164 4.89 6.89 2.86
C VAL A 164 4.33 7.92 1.87
N LEU A 165 3.54 8.90 2.34
CA LEU A 165 3.02 9.97 1.48
C LEU A 165 4.12 10.88 0.92
N LEU A 166 5.19 11.12 1.68
CA LEU A 166 6.35 11.89 1.23
C LEU A 166 7.10 11.24 0.05
N THR A 167 6.92 9.95 -0.22
CA THR A 167 7.43 9.32 -1.44
C THR A 167 6.62 9.69 -2.68
N ARG A 168 5.51 10.42 -2.53
CA ARG A 168 4.58 10.86 -3.60
C ARG A 168 4.14 9.71 -4.52
N PRO A 169 3.57 8.62 -3.95
CA PRO A 169 3.20 7.45 -4.73
C PRO A 169 1.96 7.74 -5.60
N GLN A 170 1.91 7.15 -6.79
CA GLN A 170 0.72 7.15 -7.64
C GLN A 170 -0.29 6.06 -7.23
N LEU A 171 0.17 5.02 -6.53
CA LEU A 171 -0.64 3.96 -5.95
C LEU A 171 -0.25 3.77 -4.49
N LEU A 172 -1.20 3.95 -3.58
CA LEU A 172 -1.02 3.74 -2.15
C LEU A 172 -1.77 2.48 -1.72
N LEU A 173 -1.06 1.56 -1.11
CA LEU A 173 -1.60 0.33 -0.52
C LEU A 173 -1.65 0.47 1.00
N LEU A 174 -2.80 0.15 1.59
CA LEU A 174 -3.00 0.19 3.03
C LEU A 174 -3.38 -1.22 3.51
N ASP A 175 -2.57 -1.81 4.39
CA ASP A 175 -2.85 -3.12 4.97
C ASP A 175 -3.43 -2.95 6.37
N GLU A 176 -4.75 -3.15 6.49
CA GLU A 176 -5.54 -3.01 7.73
C GLU A 176 -5.29 -1.65 8.46
N PRO A 177 -5.51 -0.50 7.80
CA PRO A 177 -5.35 0.80 8.45
C PRO A 177 -6.41 0.97 9.54
N THR A 178 -5.98 1.26 10.77
CA THR A 178 -6.85 1.47 11.95
C THR A 178 -6.90 2.94 12.34
#